data_61c91900340f2fad63af7506611c4bfc
#
_entry.id   61c91900340f2fad63af7506611c4bfc
#
_cell.length_a   1.000
_cell.length_b   1.000
_cell.length_c   1.000
_cell.angle_alpha   90.00
_cell.angle_beta   90.00
_cell.angle_gamma   90.00
#
_symmetry.space_group_name_H-M   'P 1'
#
loop_
_entity.id
_entity.type
_entity.pdbx_description
1 polymer ?
#
loop_
_entity_poly.entity_id
_entity_poly.type
_entity_poly.pdbx_seq_one_letter_code
_entity_poly.pdbx_strand_id
1 'polypeptide(L)'
;MPDVEFRYLLLGCLAIALLVAAFTDIRRRQIDNWLNAAIAATAPLFWWASGLALWPDVAWQLGVAAITFAALAVLFAIRAMGGGDVKLLTALALWIQPVWFMRLLVVMALIGGVLTLVLGAWHVARRQRSKLAIPYGVAISAAGLWVLASQYLPAIQSPAAQAGIG
;
A
#
# COMPACT_ATOMS: atom_id res chain seq x y z
N MET A 1 14.48 -15.00 17.96
CA MET A 1 13.34 -14.15 18.36
C MET A 1 13.06 -13.20 17.22
N PRO A 2 11.79 -12.90 16.88
CA PRO A 2 11.51 -11.86 15.89
C PRO A 2 12.13 -10.55 16.38
N ASP A 3 12.83 -9.86 15.49
CA ASP A 3 13.51 -8.62 15.82
C ASP A 3 12.50 -7.46 15.74
N VAL A 4 11.92 -7.13 16.91
CA VAL A 4 10.82 -6.16 17.01
C VAL A 4 11.24 -4.78 16.51
N GLU A 5 12.47 -4.34 16.85
CA GLU A 5 12.98 -3.03 16.43
C GLU A 5 13.18 -2.99 14.92
N PHE A 6 13.80 -4.04 14.37
CA PHE A 6 14.03 -4.15 12.93
C PHE A 6 12.71 -4.20 12.15
N ARG A 7 11.68 -4.88 12.67
CA ARG A 7 10.34 -4.88 12.08
C ARG A 7 9.74 -3.47 12.00
N TYR A 8 9.82 -2.69 13.09
CA TYR A 8 9.29 -1.31 13.09
C TYR A 8 10.09 -0.38 12.18
N LEU A 9 11.40 -0.57 12.08
CA LEU A 9 12.24 0.15 11.11
C LEU A 9 11.78 -0.12 9.68
N LEU A 10 11.55 -1.38 9.33
CA LEU A 10 11.05 -1.75 7.99
C LEU A 10 9.66 -1.15 7.71
N LEU A 11 8.75 -1.15 8.69
CA LEU A 11 7.44 -0.49 8.56
C LEU A 11 7.58 1.03 8.38
N GLY A 12 8.52 1.66 9.06
CA GLY A 12 8.86 3.07 8.85
C GLY A 12 9.37 3.35 7.44
N CYS A 13 10.27 2.50 6.92
CA CYS A 13 10.74 2.58 5.55
C CYS A 13 9.59 2.41 4.54
N LEU A 14 8.68 1.48 4.78
CA LEU A 14 7.48 1.31 3.94
C LEU A 14 6.59 2.54 3.98
N ALA A 15 6.36 3.14 5.15
CA ALA A 15 5.58 4.38 5.27
C ALA A 15 6.20 5.54 4.47
N ILE A 16 7.53 5.69 4.54
CA ILE A 16 8.25 6.69 3.72
C ILE A 16 8.10 6.38 2.23
N ALA A 17 8.23 5.12 1.83
CA ALA A 17 8.04 4.70 0.44
C ALA A 17 6.63 5.03 -0.08
N LEU A 18 5.59 4.85 0.74
CA LEU A 18 4.21 5.24 0.41
C LEU A 18 4.06 6.76 0.27
N LEU A 19 4.70 7.56 1.14
CA LEU A 19 4.72 9.01 0.99
C LEU A 19 5.41 9.46 -0.31
N VAL A 20 6.53 8.81 -0.65
CA VAL A 20 7.22 9.05 -1.93
C VAL A 20 6.33 8.66 -3.11
N ALA A 21 5.63 7.52 -3.04
CA ALA A 21 4.68 7.09 -4.08
C ALA A 21 3.57 8.13 -4.28
N ALA A 22 2.95 8.60 -3.19
CA ALA A 22 1.93 9.65 -3.25
C ALA A 22 2.47 10.95 -3.86
N PHE A 23 3.66 11.37 -3.45
CA PHE A 23 4.28 12.60 -3.96
C PHE A 23 4.62 12.52 -5.45
N THR A 24 5.19 11.40 -5.91
CA THR A 24 5.51 11.20 -7.33
C THR A 24 4.25 11.09 -8.18
N ASP A 25 3.19 10.46 -7.64
CA ASP A 25 1.91 10.35 -8.31
C ASP A 25 1.21 11.72 -8.47
N ILE A 26 1.26 12.58 -7.44
CA ILE A 26 0.75 13.96 -7.53
C ILE A 26 1.53 14.77 -8.59
N ARG A 27 2.85 14.65 -8.62
CA ARG A 27 3.71 15.46 -9.50
C ARG A 27 3.75 14.97 -10.94
N ARG A 28 3.88 13.65 -11.13
CA ARG A 28 4.18 13.05 -12.44
C ARG A 28 3.08 12.12 -12.93
N ARG A 29 2.10 11.79 -12.07
CA ARG A 29 1.05 10.79 -12.31
C ARG A 29 1.64 9.43 -12.72
N GLN A 30 2.75 9.11 -12.10
CA GLN A 30 3.49 7.87 -12.29
C GLN A 30 4.17 7.47 -11.00
N ILE A 31 4.08 6.20 -10.66
CA ILE A 31 4.82 5.57 -9.58
C ILE A 31 6.02 4.86 -10.19
N ASP A 32 7.21 5.19 -9.73
CA ASP A 32 8.45 4.66 -10.28
C ASP A 32 8.56 3.15 -10.08
N ASN A 33 9.00 2.43 -11.10
CA ASN A 33 9.15 0.98 -11.05
C ASN A 33 10.17 0.53 -9.98
N TRP A 34 11.24 1.31 -9.78
CA TRP A 34 12.26 0.99 -8.78
C TRP A 34 11.67 1.03 -7.35
N LEU A 35 10.75 1.96 -7.08
CA LEU A 35 10.09 2.08 -5.78
C LEU A 35 9.22 0.85 -5.50
N ASN A 36 8.41 0.44 -6.47
CA ASN A 36 7.59 -0.77 -6.36
C ASN A 36 8.46 -2.03 -6.20
N ALA A 37 9.57 -2.11 -6.95
CA ALA A 37 10.52 -3.21 -6.82
C ALA A 37 11.21 -3.22 -5.46
N ALA A 38 11.60 -2.07 -4.92
CA ALA A 38 12.19 -1.96 -3.59
C ALA A 38 11.21 -2.41 -2.49
N ILE A 39 9.94 -1.97 -2.55
CA ILE A 39 8.90 -2.40 -1.62
C ILE A 39 8.73 -3.93 -1.70
N ALA A 40 8.62 -4.51 -2.89
CA ALA A 40 8.45 -5.94 -3.05
C ALA A 40 9.69 -6.74 -2.59
N ALA A 41 10.90 -6.27 -2.91
CA ALA A 41 12.15 -6.95 -2.56
C ALA A 41 12.46 -6.93 -1.06
N THR A 42 11.95 -5.96 -0.32
CA THR A 42 12.13 -5.86 1.14
C THR A 42 11.08 -6.64 1.94
N ALA A 43 10.01 -7.14 1.31
CA ALA A 43 8.98 -7.94 1.97
C ALA A 43 9.54 -9.22 2.65
N PRO A 44 10.47 -9.99 2.06
CA PRO A 44 11.06 -11.14 2.74
C PRO A 44 11.79 -10.80 4.04
N LEU A 45 12.44 -9.62 4.11
CA LEU A 45 13.08 -9.14 5.34
C LEU A 45 12.04 -8.87 6.43
N PHE A 46 10.90 -8.30 6.05
CA PHE A 46 9.79 -8.08 6.96
C PHE A 46 9.16 -9.39 7.45
N TRP A 47 9.01 -10.39 6.60
CA TRP A 47 8.52 -11.72 7.01
C TRP A 47 9.45 -12.36 8.04
N TRP A 48 10.75 -12.30 7.80
CA TRP A 48 11.75 -12.81 8.72
C TRP A 48 11.72 -12.06 10.06
N ALA A 49 11.72 -10.72 10.03
CA ALA A 49 11.66 -9.88 11.24
C ALA A 49 10.35 -10.06 12.02
N SER A 50 9.26 -10.43 11.33
CA SER A 50 7.96 -10.69 11.94
C SER A 50 7.81 -12.13 12.45
N GLY A 51 8.79 -13.01 12.20
CA GLY A 51 8.72 -14.42 12.59
C GLY A 51 7.68 -15.24 11.85
N LEU A 52 7.33 -14.83 10.60
CA LEU A 52 6.37 -15.56 9.79
C LEU A 52 6.95 -16.92 9.36
N ALA A 53 6.16 -17.99 9.54
CA ALA A 53 6.54 -19.31 9.05
C ALA A 53 6.45 -19.35 7.51
N LEU A 54 7.40 -20.07 6.88
CA LEU A 54 7.37 -20.25 5.43
C LEU A 54 6.05 -20.89 4.98
N TRP A 55 5.54 -21.80 5.76
CA TRP A 55 4.25 -22.45 5.60
C TRP A 55 3.49 -22.44 6.94
N PRO A 56 2.24 -21.98 6.99
CA PRO A 56 1.42 -21.47 5.87
C PRO A 56 1.54 -19.97 5.57
N ASP A 57 2.17 -19.15 6.45
CA ASP A 57 2.02 -17.69 6.47
C ASP A 57 2.56 -17.02 5.19
N VAL A 58 3.83 -17.28 4.85
CA VAL A 58 4.45 -16.70 3.64
C VAL A 58 3.76 -17.23 2.38
N ALA A 59 3.37 -18.51 2.35
CA ALA A 59 2.66 -19.08 1.21
C ALA A 59 1.31 -18.38 0.99
N TRP A 60 0.57 -18.10 2.06
CA TRP A 60 -0.67 -17.31 1.99
C TRP A 60 -0.43 -15.90 1.46
N GLN A 61 0.63 -15.25 1.96
CA GLN A 61 0.99 -13.88 1.54
C GLN A 61 1.32 -13.83 0.04
N LEU A 62 2.11 -14.79 -0.44
CA LEU A 62 2.42 -14.93 -1.86
C LEU A 62 1.18 -15.25 -2.70
N GLY A 63 0.30 -16.11 -2.20
CA GLY A 63 -0.97 -16.44 -2.85
C GLY A 63 -1.86 -15.20 -3.01
N VAL A 64 -2.01 -14.41 -1.95
CA VAL A 64 -2.78 -13.14 -1.99
C VAL A 64 -2.15 -12.15 -2.97
N ALA A 65 -0.82 -12.01 -2.97
CA ALA A 65 -0.13 -11.14 -3.90
C ALA A 65 -0.32 -11.59 -5.37
N ALA A 66 -0.25 -12.90 -5.64
CA ALA A 66 -0.46 -13.45 -6.97
C ALA A 66 -1.91 -13.24 -7.46
N ILE A 67 -2.90 -13.50 -6.61
CA ILE A 67 -4.32 -13.25 -6.93
C ILE A 67 -4.56 -11.75 -7.16
N THR A 68 -4.00 -10.90 -6.31
CA THR A 68 -4.09 -9.45 -6.45
C THR A 68 -3.49 -9.00 -7.78
N PHE A 69 -2.27 -9.47 -8.11
CA PHE A 69 -1.65 -9.14 -9.38
C PHE A 69 -2.50 -9.59 -10.57
N ALA A 70 -3.00 -10.83 -10.56
CA ALA A 70 -3.82 -11.36 -11.65
C ALA A 70 -5.12 -10.54 -11.83
N ALA A 71 -5.84 -10.25 -10.74
CA ALA A 71 -7.07 -9.46 -10.78
C ALA A 71 -6.82 -8.02 -11.29
N LEU A 72 -5.77 -7.36 -10.77
CA LEU A 72 -5.44 -6.00 -11.15
C LEU A 72 -4.81 -5.92 -12.55
N ALA A 73 -4.13 -6.96 -13.02
CA ALA A 73 -3.63 -7.04 -14.39
C ALA A 73 -4.77 -7.06 -15.43
N VAL A 74 -5.92 -7.66 -15.08
CA VAL A 74 -7.13 -7.57 -15.91
C VAL A 74 -7.61 -6.13 -15.98
N LEU A 75 -7.67 -5.40 -14.86
CA LEU A 75 -8.06 -3.99 -14.83
C LEU A 75 -7.09 -3.12 -15.63
N PHE A 76 -5.80 -3.44 -15.58
CA PHE A 76 -4.81 -2.78 -16.41
C PHE A 76 -5.01 -3.07 -17.90
N ALA A 77 -5.27 -4.32 -18.28
CA ALA A 77 -5.49 -4.72 -19.67
C ALA A 77 -6.69 -4.01 -20.31
N ILE A 78 -7.77 -3.80 -19.55
CA ILE A 78 -8.95 -3.04 -19.99
C ILE A 78 -8.78 -1.51 -19.81
N ARG A 79 -7.59 -1.04 -19.43
CA ARG A 79 -7.23 0.37 -19.20
C ARG A 79 -8.04 1.07 -18.09
N ALA A 80 -8.56 0.32 -17.13
CA ALA A 80 -9.29 0.83 -15.98
C ALA A 80 -8.35 1.28 -14.84
N MET A 81 -7.09 0.81 -14.83
CA MET A 81 -6.12 1.10 -13.77
C MET A 81 -4.71 1.32 -14.35
N GLY A 82 -3.92 2.18 -13.71
CA GLY A 82 -2.53 2.44 -14.07
C GLY A 82 -1.60 1.27 -13.71
N GLY A 83 -0.58 1.00 -14.56
CA GLY A 83 0.37 -0.08 -14.28
C GLY A 83 1.23 0.14 -13.03
N GLY A 84 1.45 1.40 -12.64
CA GLY A 84 2.10 1.77 -11.38
C GLY A 84 1.29 1.35 -10.16
N ASP A 85 -0.03 1.61 -10.22
CA ASP A 85 -0.98 1.27 -9.13
C ASP A 85 -1.08 -0.24 -8.95
N VAL A 86 -1.14 -1.00 -10.05
CA VAL A 86 -1.14 -2.48 -10.01
C VAL A 86 0.10 -3.01 -9.29
N LYS A 87 1.27 -2.49 -9.64
CA LYS A 87 2.55 -2.91 -9.04
C LYS A 87 2.62 -2.52 -7.56
N LEU A 88 2.18 -1.31 -7.21
CA LEU A 88 2.17 -0.86 -5.82
C LEU A 88 1.25 -1.70 -4.95
N LEU A 89 0.02 -1.96 -5.38
CA LEU A 89 -0.93 -2.81 -4.65
C LEU A 89 -0.43 -4.25 -4.51
N THR A 90 0.18 -4.81 -5.57
CA THR A 90 0.79 -6.15 -5.51
C THR A 90 1.94 -6.18 -4.51
N ALA A 91 2.80 -5.16 -4.51
CA ALA A 91 3.89 -5.06 -3.56
C ALA A 91 3.38 -4.93 -2.11
N LEU A 92 2.32 -4.14 -1.88
CA LEU A 92 1.67 -4.01 -0.56
C LEU A 92 1.01 -5.31 -0.10
N ALA A 93 0.46 -6.11 -1.02
CA ALA A 93 -0.09 -7.42 -0.70
C ALA A 93 0.97 -8.39 -0.15
N LEU A 94 2.27 -8.17 -0.39
CA LEU A 94 3.35 -8.93 0.23
C LEU A 94 3.63 -8.52 1.69
N TRP A 95 3.24 -7.32 2.11
CA TRP A 95 3.51 -6.78 3.44
C TRP A 95 2.33 -6.86 4.40
N ILE A 96 1.13 -6.72 3.87
CA ILE A 96 -0.08 -6.54 4.65
C ILE A 96 -0.84 -7.86 4.71
N GLN A 97 -1.21 -8.30 5.91
CA GLN A 97 -2.01 -9.52 6.09
C GLN A 97 -3.33 -9.45 5.31
N PRO A 98 -3.86 -10.58 4.81
CA PRO A 98 -5.01 -10.60 3.89
C PRO A 98 -6.23 -9.81 4.39
N VAL A 99 -6.59 -9.93 5.67
CA VAL A 99 -7.74 -9.21 6.26
C VAL A 99 -7.51 -7.69 6.24
N TRP A 100 -6.31 -7.24 6.58
CA TRP A 100 -5.94 -5.83 6.54
C TRP A 100 -5.79 -5.32 5.11
N PHE A 101 -5.33 -6.18 4.20
CA PHE A 101 -5.26 -5.85 2.78
C PHE A 101 -6.65 -5.62 2.17
N MET A 102 -7.65 -6.43 2.55
CA MET A 102 -9.04 -6.17 2.14
C MET A 102 -9.55 -4.82 2.65
N ARG A 103 -9.23 -4.45 3.89
CA ARG A 103 -9.55 -3.11 4.43
C ARG A 103 -8.86 -2.01 3.65
N LEU A 104 -7.59 -2.20 3.27
CA LEU A 104 -6.86 -1.27 2.40
C LEU A 104 -7.61 -1.04 1.09
N LEU A 105 -8.05 -2.10 0.42
CA LEU A 105 -8.80 -1.96 -0.85
C LEU A 105 -10.10 -1.18 -0.67
N VAL A 106 -10.83 -1.41 0.43
CA VAL A 106 -12.07 -0.66 0.73
C VAL A 106 -11.76 0.82 0.97
N VAL A 107 -10.80 1.12 1.83
CA VAL A 107 -10.40 2.51 2.16
C VAL A 107 -9.87 3.22 0.92
N MET A 108 -9.04 2.54 0.12
CA MET A 108 -8.55 3.04 -1.16
C MET A 108 -9.70 3.39 -2.11
N ALA A 109 -10.71 2.51 -2.23
CA ALA A 109 -11.87 2.74 -3.08
C ALA A 109 -12.68 3.97 -2.62
N LEU A 110 -12.85 4.14 -1.30
CA LEU A 110 -13.53 5.31 -0.73
C LEU A 110 -12.75 6.60 -1.01
N ILE A 111 -11.46 6.62 -0.71
CA ILE A 111 -10.59 7.79 -0.95
C ILE A 111 -10.53 8.10 -2.45
N GLY A 112 -10.33 7.08 -3.29
CA GLY A 112 -10.28 7.23 -4.75
C GLY A 112 -11.61 7.72 -5.31
N GLY A 113 -12.75 7.25 -4.77
CA GLY A 113 -14.08 7.73 -5.11
C GLY A 113 -14.26 9.22 -4.78
N VAL A 114 -13.88 9.63 -3.57
CA VAL A 114 -13.92 11.04 -3.15
C VAL A 114 -13.02 11.90 -4.04
N LEU A 115 -11.78 11.47 -4.30
CA LEU A 115 -10.86 12.18 -5.21
C LEU A 115 -11.46 12.32 -6.61
N THR A 116 -12.08 11.26 -7.12
CA THR A 116 -12.73 11.28 -8.44
C THR A 116 -13.86 12.28 -8.48
N LEU A 117 -14.72 12.31 -7.47
CA LEU A 117 -15.83 13.25 -7.39
C LEU A 117 -15.35 14.70 -7.27
N VAL A 118 -14.41 14.97 -6.38
CA VAL A 118 -13.87 16.33 -6.15
C VAL A 118 -13.14 16.84 -7.39
N LEU A 119 -12.22 16.07 -7.94
CA LEU A 119 -11.43 16.47 -9.10
C LEU A 119 -12.31 16.52 -10.37
N GLY A 120 -13.27 15.60 -10.50
CA GLY A 120 -14.24 15.59 -11.59
C GLY A 120 -15.16 16.82 -11.56
N ALA A 121 -15.73 17.15 -10.40
CA ALA A 121 -16.56 18.33 -10.22
C ALA A 121 -15.77 19.63 -10.53
N TRP A 122 -14.52 19.70 -10.02
CA TRP A 122 -13.63 20.84 -10.29
C TRP A 122 -13.31 20.98 -11.78
N HIS A 123 -13.05 19.88 -12.46
CA HIS A 123 -12.73 19.83 -13.89
C HIS A 123 -13.92 20.32 -14.73
N VAL A 124 -15.12 19.85 -14.42
CA VAL A 124 -16.37 20.28 -15.08
C VAL A 124 -16.65 21.76 -14.80
N ALA A 125 -16.53 22.19 -13.54
CA ALA A 125 -16.77 23.59 -13.15
C ALA A 125 -15.83 24.57 -13.86
N ARG A 126 -14.56 24.15 -14.09
CA ARG A 126 -13.57 24.96 -14.80
C ARG A 126 -13.59 24.82 -16.33
N ARG A 127 -14.52 24.05 -16.89
CA ARG A 127 -14.66 23.76 -18.32
C ARG A 127 -13.32 23.35 -18.99
N GLN A 128 -12.47 22.60 -18.24
CA GLN A 128 -11.19 22.16 -18.75
C GLN A 128 -11.39 21.09 -19.85
N ARG A 129 -10.72 21.27 -21.00
CA ARG A 129 -10.77 20.31 -22.10
C ARG A 129 -9.69 19.22 -22.04
N SER A 130 -8.81 19.28 -21.05
CA SER A 130 -7.76 18.27 -20.83
C SER A 130 -8.36 16.98 -20.25
N LYS A 131 -7.70 15.83 -20.51
CA LYS A 131 -8.13 14.56 -19.89
C LYS A 131 -7.98 14.64 -18.38
N LEU A 132 -9.04 14.34 -17.65
CA LEU A 132 -9.01 14.21 -16.20
C LEU A 132 -8.18 12.96 -15.84
N ALA A 133 -7.01 13.14 -15.26
CA ALA A 133 -6.22 12.04 -14.72
C ALA A 133 -6.27 12.13 -13.18
N ILE A 134 -6.79 11.09 -12.56
CA ILE A 134 -6.96 10.99 -11.10
C ILE A 134 -5.71 10.30 -10.52
N PRO A 135 -5.06 10.89 -9.49
CA PRO A 135 -3.89 10.29 -8.87
C PRO A 135 -4.30 9.16 -7.93
N TYR A 136 -4.54 7.95 -8.46
CA TYR A 136 -4.93 6.79 -7.64
C TYR A 136 -3.83 6.33 -6.69
N GLY A 137 -2.56 6.56 -7.01
CA GLY A 137 -1.44 6.27 -6.12
C GLY A 137 -1.52 7.01 -4.79
N VAL A 138 -2.13 8.20 -4.77
CA VAL A 138 -2.42 8.93 -3.52
C VAL A 138 -3.42 8.17 -2.66
N ALA A 139 -4.50 7.66 -3.27
CA ALA A 139 -5.52 6.89 -2.55
C ALA A 139 -4.94 5.58 -1.99
N ILE A 140 -4.11 4.87 -2.77
CA ILE A 140 -3.42 3.66 -2.35
C ILE A 140 -2.48 3.96 -1.18
N SER A 141 -1.67 5.00 -1.29
CA SER A 141 -0.70 5.38 -0.26
C SER A 141 -1.39 5.81 1.03
N ALA A 142 -2.45 6.62 0.95
CA ALA A 142 -3.21 7.04 2.12
C ALA A 142 -3.89 5.85 2.81
N ALA A 143 -4.50 4.94 2.05
CA ALA A 143 -5.09 3.71 2.58
C ALA A 143 -4.03 2.79 3.21
N GLY A 144 -2.86 2.65 2.57
CA GLY A 144 -1.73 1.88 3.09
C GLY A 144 -1.22 2.44 4.41
N LEU A 145 -0.99 3.75 4.49
CA LEU A 145 -0.58 4.43 5.73
C LEU A 145 -1.62 4.27 6.84
N TRP A 146 -2.90 4.40 6.51
CA TRP A 146 -3.98 4.18 7.47
C TRP A 146 -4.00 2.74 8.01
N VAL A 147 -3.82 1.74 7.14
CA VAL A 147 -3.74 0.33 7.55
C VAL A 147 -2.53 0.09 8.44
N LEU A 148 -1.34 0.59 8.07
CA LEU A 148 -0.14 0.45 8.88
C LEU A 148 -0.34 1.07 10.26
N ALA A 149 -0.91 2.28 10.33
CA ALA A 149 -1.22 2.94 11.59
C ALA A 149 -2.22 2.12 12.43
N SER A 150 -3.31 1.66 11.82
CA SER A 150 -4.37 0.93 12.52
C SER A 150 -3.93 -0.44 13.01
N GLN A 151 -3.03 -1.11 12.28
CA GLN A 151 -2.56 -2.45 12.62
C GLN A 151 -1.44 -2.43 13.66
N TYR A 152 -0.53 -1.46 13.61
CA TYR A 152 0.71 -1.50 14.39
C TYR A 152 0.81 -0.46 15.51
N LEU A 153 0.16 0.73 15.42
CA LEU A 153 0.18 1.72 16.50
C LEU A 153 -0.42 1.23 17.84
N PRO A 154 -1.53 0.48 17.87
CA PRO A 154 -2.05 -0.04 19.13
C PRO A 154 -1.07 -0.97 19.86
N ALA A 155 -0.27 -1.72 19.10
CA ALA A 155 0.75 -2.62 19.66
C ALA A 155 1.92 -1.84 20.29
N ILE A 156 2.27 -0.67 19.77
CA ILE A 156 3.31 0.21 20.32
C ILE A 156 2.83 0.87 21.62
N GLN A 157 1.55 1.18 21.71
CA GLN A 157 0.95 1.87 22.87
C GLN A 157 0.54 0.93 24.00
N SER A 158 0.65 -0.40 23.80
CA SER A 158 0.27 -1.36 24.83
C SER A 158 1.26 -1.32 26.01
N PRO A 159 0.76 -1.40 27.29
CA PRO A 159 1.62 -1.38 28.48
C PRO A 159 2.70 -2.47 28.49
N ALA A 160 2.44 -3.60 27.83
CA ALA A 160 3.41 -4.69 27.69
C ALA A 160 4.62 -4.32 26.82
N ALA A 161 4.46 -3.42 25.84
CA ALA A 161 5.58 -2.91 25.04
C ALA A 161 6.43 -1.90 25.81
N GLN A 162 5.82 -1.16 26.75
CA GLN A 162 6.51 -0.19 27.61
C GLN A 162 7.28 -0.85 28.77
N ALA A 163 6.85 -2.02 29.20
CA ALA A 163 7.50 -2.76 30.30
C ALA A 163 8.79 -3.48 29.88
N GLY A 164 9.11 -3.56 28.59
CA GLY A 164 10.32 -4.17 28.05
C GLY A 164 11.53 -3.23 27.91
N ILE A 165 11.38 -1.96 28.35
CA ILE A 165 12.44 -0.93 28.29
C ILE A 165 12.92 -0.66 29.76
N GLY A 166 13.28 -1.72 30.49
CA GLY A 166 13.85 -1.66 31.81
C GLY A 166 15.01 -2.63 31.96
#